data_1f4e7a9b51bacdb2c8d26ecc55b66266
#
_entry.id   1f4e7a9b51bacdb2c8d26ecc55b66266
#
_cell.length_a   1.000
_cell.length_b   1.000
_cell.length_c   1.000
_cell.angle_alpha   90.00
_cell.angle_beta   90.00
_cell.angle_gamma   90.00
#
_symmetry.space_group_name_H-M   'P 1'
#
loop_
_entity.id
_entity.type
_entity.pdbx_description
1 polymer ?
#
loop_
_entity_poly.entity_id
_entity_poly.type
_entity_poly.pdbx_seq_one_letter_code
_entity_poly.pdbx_strand_id
1 'polypeptide(L)'
;MKRFILTGAPGAGKTSILRVLAATGYRVVDEAATDVMAARLAAEEAEPWTDPTFIERIALLQRQRREEPVSPGATTQVHDRSAVCTVALARHCGHPVPPVLEAEIARITEPGYFDRRMFFVRLLGFVRPTKVRRISYEESLAFERLHETEYQRLGFEIVDVPAGPVADRAAAIDAHIRSWA
;
A
#
# COMPACT_ATOMS: atom_id res chain seq x y z
N MET A 1 10.63 -16.06 5.74
CA MET A 1 10.51 -15.00 4.71
C MET A 1 10.14 -13.70 5.39
N LYS A 2 10.91 -12.65 5.16
CA LYS A 2 10.61 -11.31 5.69
C LYS A 2 9.62 -10.59 4.79
N ARG A 3 8.73 -9.80 5.39
CA ARG A 3 7.72 -9.01 4.65
C ARG A 3 7.75 -7.57 5.12
N PHE A 4 7.86 -6.66 4.18
CA PHE A 4 7.84 -5.22 4.42
C PHE A 4 6.66 -4.57 3.71
N ILE A 5 6.16 -3.50 4.30
CA ILE A 5 5.13 -2.66 3.70
C ILE A 5 5.79 -1.41 3.13
N LEU A 6 5.45 -1.06 1.89
CA LEU A 6 5.76 0.22 1.28
C LEU A 6 4.43 0.93 1.02
N THR A 7 4.23 2.09 1.62
CA THR A 7 2.99 2.87 1.50
C THR A 7 3.27 4.35 1.27
N GLY A 8 2.24 5.16 1.28
CA GLY A 8 2.25 6.59 1.02
C GLY A 8 1.07 7.00 0.14
N ALA A 9 0.81 8.29 0.02
CA ALA A 9 -0.31 8.81 -0.73
C ALA A 9 -0.31 8.42 -2.22
N PRO A 10 -1.46 8.50 -2.90
CA PRO A 10 -1.51 8.41 -4.36
C PRO A 10 -0.59 9.45 -5.00
N GLY A 11 0.22 9.04 -5.99
CA GLY A 11 1.16 9.96 -6.66
C GLY A 11 2.55 10.07 -6.06
N ALA A 12 2.83 9.46 -4.91
CA ALA A 12 4.14 9.49 -4.25
C ALA A 12 5.26 8.73 -5.00
N GLY A 13 4.94 8.00 -6.07
CA GLY A 13 5.95 7.29 -6.89
C GLY A 13 6.24 5.86 -6.44
N LYS A 14 5.42 5.26 -5.58
CA LYS A 14 5.59 3.88 -5.06
C LYS A 14 5.84 2.83 -6.13
N THR A 15 4.97 2.77 -7.14
CA THR A 15 5.07 1.79 -8.23
C THR A 15 6.42 1.85 -8.97
N SER A 16 6.98 3.05 -9.16
CA SER A 16 8.30 3.20 -9.78
C SER A 16 9.42 2.66 -8.89
N ILE A 17 9.35 2.91 -7.58
CA ILE A 17 10.28 2.37 -6.60
C ILE A 17 10.18 0.84 -6.57
N LEU A 18 8.98 0.29 -6.50
CA LEU A 18 8.75 -1.16 -6.46
C LEU A 18 9.27 -1.89 -7.70
N ARG A 19 9.18 -1.27 -8.89
CA ARG A 19 9.79 -1.82 -10.11
C ARG A 19 11.31 -1.93 -9.99
N VAL A 20 11.97 -0.94 -9.40
CA VAL A 20 13.42 -0.99 -9.15
C VAL A 20 13.74 -2.09 -8.15
N LEU A 21 13.00 -2.18 -7.05
CA LEU A 21 13.19 -3.24 -6.04
C LEU A 21 12.95 -4.63 -6.63
N ALA A 22 11.94 -4.81 -7.49
CA ALA A 22 11.72 -6.08 -8.19
C ALA A 22 12.91 -6.46 -9.08
N ALA A 23 13.49 -5.49 -9.79
CA ALA A 23 14.67 -5.70 -10.63
C ALA A 23 15.94 -6.06 -9.81
N THR A 24 15.99 -5.72 -8.53
CA THR A 24 17.08 -6.11 -7.62
C THR A 24 16.83 -7.43 -6.87
N GLY A 25 15.74 -8.13 -7.18
CA GLY A 25 15.45 -9.48 -6.69
C GLY A 25 14.44 -9.58 -5.55
N TYR A 26 13.83 -8.47 -5.13
CA TYR A 26 12.72 -8.50 -4.19
C TYR A 26 11.45 -9.02 -4.86
N ARG A 27 10.69 -9.85 -4.15
CA ARG A 27 9.33 -10.16 -4.57
C ARG A 27 8.41 -9.00 -4.19
N VAL A 28 7.79 -8.39 -5.19
CA VAL A 28 6.78 -7.35 -5.00
C VAL A 28 5.39 -7.97 -5.01
N VAL A 29 4.53 -7.51 -4.10
CA VAL A 29 3.09 -7.79 -4.08
C VAL A 29 2.36 -6.49 -4.44
N ASP A 30 1.69 -6.49 -5.58
CA ASP A 30 1.08 -5.30 -6.18
C ASP A 30 -0.13 -4.76 -5.41
N GLU A 31 -0.42 -3.48 -5.58
CA GLU A 31 -1.57 -2.80 -4.99
C GLU A 31 -2.89 -3.34 -5.53
N ALA A 32 -3.84 -3.63 -4.63
CA ALA A 32 -5.16 -4.15 -5.00
C ALA A 32 -6.18 -3.05 -5.36
N ALA A 33 -6.12 -1.89 -4.70
CA ALA A 33 -7.14 -0.85 -4.86
C ALA A 33 -7.19 -0.29 -6.28
N THR A 34 -6.03 -0.11 -6.92
CA THR A 34 -5.96 0.38 -8.31
C THR A 34 -6.62 -0.60 -9.29
N ASP A 35 -6.43 -1.91 -9.10
CA ASP A 35 -6.98 -2.91 -9.99
C ASP A 35 -8.49 -3.09 -9.79
N VAL A 36 -8.97 -3.06 -8.54
CA VAL A 36 -10.41 -3.06 -8.24
C VAL A 36 -11.06 -1.81 -8.83
N MET A 37 -10.44 -0.65 -8.69
CA MET A 37 -10.92 0.60 -9.29
C MET A 37 -11.00 0.48 -10.81
N ALA A 38 -9.93 0.01 -11.46
CA ALA A 38 -9.89 -0.13 -12.91
C ALA A 38 -10.94 -1.10 -13.43
N ALA A 39 -11.16 -2.23 -12.74
CA ALA A 39 -12.17 -3.22 -13.10
C ALA A 39 -13.60 -2.65 -13.01
N ARG A 40 -13.91 -1.87 -11.96
CA ARG A 40 -15.23 -1.27 -11.78
C ARG A 40 -15.49 -0.13 -12.76
N LEU A 41 -14.48 0.70 -13.05
CA LEU A 41 -14.59 1.71 -14.11
C LEU A 41 -14.78 1.08 -15.50
N ALA A 42 -14.17 -0.07 -15.77
CA ALA A 42 -14.37 -0.83 -17.01
C ALA A 42 -15.79 -1.44 -17.09
N ALA A 43 -16.43 -1.69 -15.96
CA ALA A 43 -17.84 -2.08 -15.85
C ALA A 43 -18.81 -0.88 -15.86
N GLU A 44 -18.32 0.31 -16.30
CA GLU A 44 -19.09 1.55 -16.43
C GLU A 44 -19.62 2.14 -15.11
N GLU A 45 -19.07 1.72 -13.97
CA GLU A 45 -19.36 2.34 -12.67
C GLU A 45 -18.63 3.68 -12.57
N ALA A 46 -19.36 4.79 -12.58
CA ALA A 46 -18.76 6.13 -12.63
C ALA A 46 -17.96 6.50 -11.37
N GLU A 47 -18.44 6.08 -10.20
CA GLU A 47 -17.86 6.40 -8.87
C GLU A 47 -17.81 5.16 -7.96
N PRO A 48 -16.93 4.19 -8.27
CA PRO A 48 -16.87 2.91 -7.52
C PRO A 48 -16.66 3.06 -6.03
N TRP A 49 -15.99 4.14 -5.60
CA TRP A 49 -15.68 4.42 -4.19
C TRP A 49 -16.88 4.82 -3.35
N THR A 50 -18.04 5.11 -3.96
CA THR A 50 -19.29 5.41 -3.24
C THR A 50 -20.01 4.17 -2.75
N ASP A 51 -19.70 3.00 -3.32
CA ASP A 51 -20.28 1.72 -2.93
C ASP A 51 -19.43 1.05 -1.85
N PRO A 52 -19.98 0.72 -0.65
CA PRO A 52 -19.25 0.03 0.41
C PRO A 52 -18.60 -1.28 -0.01
N THR A 53 -19.14 -1.99 -0.99
CA THR A 53 -18.56 -3.24 -1.51
C THR A 53 -17.22 -3.03 -2.20
N PHE A 54 -16.87 -1.80 -2.56
CA PHE A 54 -15.54 -1.44 -3.08
C PHE A 54 -14.43 -1.77 -2.07
N ILE A 55 -14.64 -1.43 -0.80
CA ILE A 55 -13.69 -1.71 0.28
C ILE A 55 -13.53 -3.22 0.50
N GLU A 56 -14.65 -3.96 0.50
CA GLU A 56 -14.62 -5.41 0.65
C GLU A 56 -13.86 -6.09 -0.49
N ARG A 57 -14.08 -5.68 -1.73
CA ARG A 57 -13.37 -6.22 -2.91
C ARG A 57 -11.87 -5.96 -2.85
N ILE A 58 -11.44 -4.79 -2.39
CA ILE A 58 -10.02 -4.50 -2.18
C ILE A 58 -9.44 -5.45 -1.12
N ALA A 59 -10.11 -5.64 0.01
CA ALA A 59 -9.65 -6.52 1.08
C ALA A 59 -9.54 -7.99 0.60
N LEU A 60 -10.52 -8.47 -0.15
CA LEU A 60 -10.49 -9.82 -0.73
C LEU A 60 -9.34 -10.01 -1.72
N LEU A 61 -9.08 -9.04 -2.60
CA LEU A 61 -7.96 -9.11 -3.54
C LEU A 61 -6.60 -9.02 -2.83
N GLN A 62 -6.48 -8.19 -1.78
CA GLN A 62 -5.29 -8.14 -0.94
C GLN A 62 -5.02 -9.50 -0.27
N ARG A 63 -6.06 -10.12 0.27
CA ARG A 63 -5.99 -11.47 0.85
C ARG A 63 -5.52 -12.49 -0.18
N GLN A 64 -6.12 -12.51 -1.36
CA GLN A 64 -5.75 -13.42 -2.45
C GLN A 64 -4.27 -13.27 -2.81
N ARG A 65 -3.78 -12.05 -3.06
CA ARG A 65 -2.38 -11.77 -3.40
C ARG A 65 -1.40 -12.17 -2.31
N ARG A 66 -1.79 -12.00 -1.06
CA ARG A 66 -1.02 -12.41 0.10
C ARG A 66 -0.89 -13.94 0.20
N GLU A 67 -1.93 -14.68 -0.21
CA GLU A 67 -1.99 -16.14 -0.17
C GLU A 67 -1.36 -16.79 -1.40
N GLU A 68 -1.00 -16.03 -2.43
CA GLU A 68 -0.31 -16.55 -3.61
C GLU A 68 0.99 -17.24 -3.24
N PRO A 69 1.27 -18.43 -3.85
CA PRO A 69 2.50 -19.14 -3.60
C PRO A 69 3.73 -18.29 -3.89
N VAL A 70 4.69 -18.34 -3.00
CA VAL A 70 5.96 -17.62 -3.16
C VAL A 70 6.93 -18.49 -3.97
N SER A 71 7.58 -17.90 -4.96
CA SER A 71 8.60 -18.58 -5.76
C SER A 71 9.73 -19.13 -4.86
N PRO A 72 10.21 -20.35 -5.11
CA PRO A 72 11.35 -20.89 -4.38
C PRO A 72 12.55 -19.93 -4.42
N GLY A 73 13.18 -19.70 -3.25
CA GLY A 73 14.35 -18.84 -3.11
C GLY A 73 14.06 -17.38 -2.79
N ALA A 74 12.84 -16.91 -2.86
CA ALA A 74 12.51 -15.56 -2.39
C ALA A 74 12.55 -15.48 -0.85
N THR A 75 13.44 -14.66 -0.32
CA THR A 75 13.64 -14.48 1.13
C THR A 75 12.89 -13.25 1.67
N THR A 76 12.57 -12.31 0.79
CA THR A 76 11.97 -11.02 1.15
C THR A 76 10.86 -10.61 0.18
N GLN A 77 9.75 -10.16 0.76
CA GLN A 77 8.63 -9.54 0.02
C GLN A 77 8.49 -8.07 0.39
N VAL A 78 8.15 -7.24 -0.60
CA VAL A 78 7.74 -5.84 -0.39
C VAL A 78 6.33 -5.69 -0.94
N HIS A 79 5.39 -5.33 -0.06
CA HIS A 79 3.98 -5.17 -0.41
C HIS A 79 3.68 -3.72 -0.76
N ASP A 80 3.08 -3.46 -1.94
CA ASP A 80 2.50 -2.15 -2.26
C ASP A 80 1.20 -1.99 -1.47
N ARG A 81 1.30 -1.28 -0.34
CA ARG A 81 0.24 -1.11 0.65
C ARG A 81 -0.07 -2.38 1.46
N SER A 82 -1.05 -2.25 2.33
CA SER A 82 -1.60 -3.34 3.16
C SER A 82 -3.07 -3.06 3.49
N ALA A 83 -3.71 -3.96 4.23
CA ALA A 83 -5.07 -3.80 4.74
C ALA A 83 -5.25 -2.50 5.58
N VAL A 84 -4.17 -1.98 6.21
CA VAL A 84 -4.21 -0.69 6.94
C VAL A 84 -4.58 0.46 6.01
N CYS A 85 -4.03 0.48 4.79
CA CYS A 85 -4.39 1.50 3.80
C CYS A 85 -5.85 1.40 3.38
N THR A 86 -6.40 0.20 3.36
CA THR A 86 -7.81 -0.03 3.02
C THR A 86 -8.74 0.43 4.14
N VAL A 87 -8.34 0.30 5.42
CA VAL A 87 -9.04 0.93 6.55
C VAL A 87 -9.04 2.46 6.42
N ALA A 88 -7.89 3.05 6.11
CA ALA A 88 -7.78 4.49 5.87
C ALA A 88 -8.71 4.93 4.72
N LEU A 89 -8.77 4.15 3.63
CA LEU A 89 -9.65 4.42 2.50
C LEU A 89 -11.13 4.30 2.89
N ALA A 90 -11.51 3.26 3.63
CA ALA A 90 -12.88 3.09 4.12
C ALA A 90 -13.33 4.31 4.93
N ARG A 91 -12.49 4.78 5.86
CA ARG A 91 -12.77 5.98 6.67
C ARG A 91 -12.84 7.26 5.83
N HIS A 92 -11.94 7.39 4.85
CA HIS A 92 -11.95 8.54 3.93
C HIS A 92 -13.24 8.61 3.12
N CYS A 93 -13.74 7.46 2.66
CA CYS A 93 -15.01 7.35 1.92
C CYS A 93 -16.26 7.33 2.82
N GLY A 94 -16.11 7.34 4.15
CA GLY A 94 -17.24 7.25 5.09
C GLY A 94 -17.89 5.86 5.14
N HIS A 95 -17.18 4.82 4.74
CA HIS A 95 -17.67 3.45 4.75
C HIS A 95 -17.33 2.70 6.04
N PRO A 96 -18.18 1.74 6.48
CA PRO A 96 -17.83 0.83 7.55
C PRO A 96 -16.65 -0.07 7.15
N VAL A 97 -15.90 -0.54 8.14
CA VAL A 97 -14.86 -1.55 7.93
C VAL A 97 -15.55 -2.93 7.84
N PRO A 98 -15.49 -3.64 6.70
CA PRO A 98 -16.15 -4.93 6.56
C PRO A 98 -15.41 -6.04 7.34
N PRO A 99 -16.09 -7.12 7.77
CA PRO A 99 -15.49 -8.21 8.55
C PRO A 99 -14.25 -8.84 7.91
N VAL A 100 -14.22 -8.96 6.58
CA VAL A 100 -13.04 -9.46 5.87
C VAL A 100 -11.83 -8.56 6.07
N LEU A 101 -12.01 -7.24 6.10
CA LEU A 101 -10.93 -6.29 6.33
C LEU A 101 -10.46 -6.32 7.79
N GLU A 102 -11.38 -6.47 8.74
CA GLU A 102 -11.02 -6.67 10.16
C GLU A 102 -10.18 -7.94 10.35
N ALA A 103 -10.57 -9.04 9.72
CA ALA A 103 -9.80 -10.28 9.75
C ALA A 103 -8.40 -10.13 9.13
N GLU A 104 -8.28 -9.35 8.03
CA GLU A 104 -6.97 -9.06 7.43
C GLU A 104 -6.11 -8.17 8.34
N ILE A 105 -6.68 -7.18 9.02
CA ILE A 105 -5.96 -6.38 10.02
C ILE A 105 -5.44 -7.27 11.14
N ALA A 106 -6.28 -8.13 11.70
CA ALA A 106 -5.85 -9.07 12.74
C ALA A 106 -4.69 -9.94 12.26
N ARG A 107 -4.76 -10.47 11.05
CA ARG A 107 -3.72 -11.31 10.43
C ARG A 107 -2.40 -10.57 10.25
N ILE A 108 -2.42 -9.38 9.65
CA ILE A 108 -1.18 -8.65 9.34
C ILE A 108 -0.53 -8.03 10.57
N THR A 109 -1.25 -7.94 11.69
CA THR A 109 -0.73 -7.48 12.97
C THR A 109 -0.20 -8.61 13.86
N GLU A 110 -0.36 -9.87 13.46
CA GLU A 110 0.27 -11.01 14.13
C GLU A 110 1.80 -10.82 14.22
N PRO A 111 2.41 -11.16 15.36
CA PRO A 111 3.87 -11.07 15.52
C PRO A 111 4.60 -11.84 14.41
N GLY A 112 5.56 -11.18 13.75
CA GLY A 112 6.37 -11.81 12.70
C GLY A 112 5.70 -11.94 11.33
N TYR A 113 4.45 -11.48 11.17
CA TYR A 113 3.82 -11.48 9.84
C TYR A 113 4.45 -10.43 8.93
N PHE A 114 4.42 -9.15 9.29
CA PHE A 114 5.21 -8.07 8.71
C PHE A 114 6.30 -7.60 9.68
N ASP A 115 7.39 -7.07 9.16
CA ASP A 115 8.29 -6.22 9.94
C ASP A 115 7.48 -5.01 10.45
N ARG A 116 7.73 -4.60 11.68
CA ARG A 116 7.01 -3.46 12.26
C ARG A 116 7.45 -2.12 11.68
N ARG A 117 8.61 -2.07 11.06
CA ARG A 117 9.11 -0.92 10.32
C ARG A 117 8.52 -0.96 8.91
N MET A 118 7.83 0.10 8.54
CA MET A 118 7.22 0.22 7.23
C MET A 118 7.73 1.48 6.51
N PHE A 119 7.91 1.39 5.21
CA PHE A 119 8.40 2.49 4.40
C PHE A 119 7.25 3.41 3.99
N PHE A 120 7.37 4.68 4.37
CA PHE A 120 6.39 5.71 4.05
C PHE A 120 6.95 6.64 2.98
N VAL A 121 6.47 6.48 1.76
CA VAL A 121 6.94 7.22 0.57
C VAL A 121 6.24 8.57 0.52
N ARG A 122 6.98 9.65 0.76
CA ARG A 122 6.46 11.01 0.79
C ARG A 122 6.13 11.53 -0.60
N LEU A 123 5.12 12.41 -0.66
CA LEU A 123 4.70 13.09 -1.89
C LEU A 123 5.84 13.92 -2.51
N LEU A 124 5.82 14.03 -3.84
CA LEU A 124 6.83 14.76 -4.63
C LEU A 124 6.53 16.27 -4.75
N GLY A 125 5.56 16.80 -3.99
CA GLY A 125 5.10 18.19 -4.11
C GLY A 125 4.02 18.40 -5.18
N PHE A 126 3.65 17.37 -5.90
CA PHE A 126 2.58 17.40 -6.90
C PHE A 126 1.94 16.00 -7.05
N VAL A 127 0.71 15.98 -7.56
CA VAL A 127 0.01 14.74 -7.96
C VAL A 127 -0.40 14.88 -9.42
N ARG A 128 -0.04 13.87 -10.24
CA ARG A 128 -0.51 13.80 -11.63
C ARG A 128 -1.85 13.08 -11.68
N PRO A 129 -2.93 13.73 -12.13
CA PRO A 129 -4.21 13.07 -12.33
C PRO A 129 -4.10 11.94 -13.36
N THR A 130 -4.86 10.87 -13.15
CA THR A 130 -5.03 9.78 -14.12
C THR A 130 -6.51 9.39 -14.18
N LYS A 131 -6.90 8.51 -15.10
CA LYS A 131 -8.30 8.02 -15.18
C LYS A 131 -8.78 7.39 -13.87
N VAL A 132 -7.88 6.72 -13.14
CA VAL A 132 -8.17 6.05 -11.85
C VAL A 132 -7.80 6.90 -10.63
N ARG A 133 -7.09 8.01 -10.80
CA ARG A 133 -6.65 8.91 -9.73
C ARG A 133 -7.23 10.30 -9.97
N ARG A 134 -8.30 10.62 -9.24
CA ARG A 134 -9.01 11.90 -9.32
C ARG A 134 -8.90 12.70 -8.01
N ILE A 135 -7.73 12.60 -7.35
CA ILE A 135 -7.47 13.27 -6.06
C ILE A 135 -6.54 14.46 -6.26
N SER A 136 -6.82 15.58 -5.62
CA SER A 136 -5.95 16.77 -5.61
C SER A 136 -4.72 16.54 -4.72
N TYR A 137 -3.77 17.50 -4.77
CA TYR A 137 -2.58 17.44 -3.89
C TYR A 137 -2.97 17.60 -2.42
N GLU A 138 -3.86 18.53 -2.11
CA GLU A 138 -4.36 18.79 -0.75
C GLU A 138 -5.10 17.57 -0.18
N GLU A 139 -5.97 16.96 -0.97
CA GLU A 139 -6.65 15.71 -0.59
C GLU A 139 -5.64 14.57 -0.39
N SER A 140 -4.61 14.49 -1.22
CA SER A 140 -3.54 13.51 -1.06
C SER A 140 -2.75 13.70 0.24
N LEU A 141 -2.50 14.95 0.67
CA LEU A 141 -1.89 15.26 1.97
C LEU A 141 -2.79 14.87 3.14
N ALA A 142 -4.09 15.14 3.03
CA ALA A 142 -5.05 14.73 4.07
C ALA A 142 -5.10 13.20 4.18
N PHE A 143 -5.11 12.51 3.06
CA PHE A 143 -5.11 11.06 3.00
C PHE A 143 -3.77 10.45 3.49
N GLU A 144 -2.63 11.13 3.25
CA GLU A 144 -1.32 10.76 3.80
C GLU A 144 -1.35 10.72 5.32
N ARG A 145 -1.87 11.78 5.97
CA ARG A 145 -1.99 11.86 7.44
C ARG A 145 -2.90 10.75 8.00
N LEU A 146 -3.98 10.43 7.29
CA LEU A 146 -4.87 9.34 7.70
C LEU A 146 -4.15 7.99 7.68
N HIS A 147 -3.35 7.72 6.66
CA HIS A 147 -2.52 6.52 6.60
C HIS A 147 -1.54 6.46 7.78
N GLU A 148 -0.81 7.53 8.06
CA GLU A 148 0.13 7.58 9.18
C GLU A 148 -0.55 7.23 10.50
N THR A 149 -1.71 7.88 10.76
CA THR A 149 -2.48 7.65 11.97
C THR A 149 -2.88 6.18 12.11
N GLU A 150 -3.35 5.54 11.04
CA GLU A 150 -3.79 4.14 11.10
C GLU A 150 -2.61 3.19 11.34
N TYR A 151 -1.46 3.40 10.70
CA TYR A 151 -0.27 2.58 10.94
C TYR A 151 0.27 2.74 12.37
N GLN A 152 0.35 3.97 12.88
CA GLN A 152 0.80 4.26 14.25
C GLN A 152 -0.11 3.60 15.29
N ARG A 153 -1.44 3.66 15.09
CA ARG A 153 -2.42 2.99 15.98
C ARG A 153 -2.22 1.48 16.08
N LEU A 154 -1.70 0.85 15.04
CA LEU A 154 -1.42 -0.58 14.97
C LEU A 154 0.01 -0.93 15.38
N GLY A 155 0.79 0.05 15.88
CA GLY A 155 2.14 -0.15 16.40
C GLY A 155 3.20 -0.34 15.32
N PHE A 156 2.97 0.15 14.10
CA PHE A 156 4.01 0.21 13.07
C PHE A 156 4.91 1.43 13.29
N GLU A 157 6.20 1.23 13.07
CA GLU A 157 7.22 2.27 13.03
C GLU A 157 7.34 2.81 11.59
N ILE A 158 7.20 4.12 11.44
CA ILE A 158 7.27 4.75 10.12
C ILE A 158 8.73 5.09 9.80
N VAL A 159 9.22 4.53 8.71
CA VAL A 159 10.52 4.86 8.11
C VAL A 159 10.24 5.75 6.89
N ASP A 160 10.56 7.03 7.04
CA ASP A 160 10.32 8.00 5.99
C ASP A 160 11.21 7.79 4.77
N VAL A 161 10.57 7.80 3.60
CA VAL A 161 11.25 7.83 2.30
C VAL A 161 10.97 9.20 1.68
N PRO A 162 11.86 10.18 1.84
CA PRO A 162 11.63 11.56 1.42
C PRO A 162 11.47 11.69 -0.10
N ALA A 163 10.97 12.83 -0.56
CA ALA A 163 10.91 13.15 -1.98
C ALA A 163 12.31 13.17 -2.59
N GLY A 164 12.44 12.65 -3.82
CA GLY A 164 13.73 12.58 -4.51
C GLY A 164 13.69 11.66 -5.73
N PRO A 165 14.82 11.44 -6.40
CA PRO A 165 14.93 10.53 -7.53
C PRO A 165 14.52 9.09 -7.15
N VAL A 166 13.89 8.39 -8.09
CA VAL A 166 13.40 7.02 -7.85
C VAL A 166 14.54 6.07 -7.46
N ALA A 167 15.69 6.18 -8.13
CA ALA A 167 16.85 5.33 -7.86
C ALA A 167 17.37 5.49 -6.43
N ASP A 168 17.49 6.73 -5.95
CA ASP A 168 17.99 7.04 -4.61
C ASP A 168 17.03 6.53 -3.53
N ARG A 169 15.73 6.71 -3.76
CA ARG A 169 14.67 6.21 -2.86
C ARG A 169 14.66 4.69 -2.78
N ALA A 170 14.79 4.01 -3.92
CA ALA A 170 14.87 2.56 -3.96
C ALA A 170 16.15 2.04 -3.29
N ALA A 171 17.30 2.71 -3.52
CA ALA A 171 18.57 2.35 -2.88
C ALA A 171 18.53 2.54 -1.35
N ALA A 172 17.90 3.60 -0.86
CA ALA A 172 17.71 3.82 0.58
C ALA A 172 16.87 2.70 1.21
N ILE A 173 15.76 2.30 0.56
CA ILE A 173 14.92 1.19 1.02
C ILE A 173 15.71 -0.13 1.02
N ASP A 174 16.44 -0.42 -0.05
CA ASP A 174 17.28 -1.62 -0.14
C ASP A 174 18.32 -1.67 0.99
N ALA A 175 19.00 -0.55 1.25
CA ALA A 175 19.97 -0.44 2.33
C ALA A 175 19.33 -0.73 3.71
N HIS A 176 18.17 -0.18 3.99
CA HIS A 176 17.42 -0.48 5.21
C HIS A 176 17.05 -1.96 5.31
N ILE A 177 16.45 -2.55 4.28
CA ILE A 177 16.06 -3.96 4.28
C ILE A 177 17.27 -4.85 4.55
N ARG A 178 18.39 -4.61 3.91
CA ARG A 178 19.64 -5.37 4.11
C ARG A 178 20.20 -5.23 5.52
N SER A 179 20.12 -4.04 6.12
CA SER A 179 20.57 -3.83 7.49
C SER A 179 19.70 -4.53 8.54
N TRP A 180 18.47 -4.90 8.18
CA TRP A 180 17.52 -5.58 9.05
C TRP A 180 17.41 -7.09 8.74
N ALA A 181 18.08 -7.54 7.67
CA ALA A 181 18.12 -8.96 7.26
C ALA A 181 19.13 -9.74 8.11
#